data_45b8cede30c0e4d1fdf6562e167e9e49
#
_entry.id   45b8cede30c0e4d1fdf6562e167e9e49
#
_cell.length_a   1.000
_cell.length_b   1.000
_cell.length_c   1.000
_cell.angle_alpha   90.00
_cell.angle_beta   90.00
_cell.angle_gamma   90.00
#
_symmetry.space_group_name_H-M   'P 1'
#
loop_
_entity.id
_entity.type
_entity.pdbx_description
1 polymer ?
#
loop_
_entity_poly.entity_id
_entity_poly.type
_entity_poly.pdbx_seq_one_letter_code
_entity_poly.pdbx_strand_id
1 'polypeptide(L)'
;AGGSGAAGSGAPGGAGGAAGLWGTGGAGGAGGSSAGGGGAGGAGGAGGWLLGDGGAGGIGGASTVLGGTGGGGGVGGLWGAGGAGGAGGTGLVGGDGGAGGAGGTGGLLAGLIGAGGGHGGTGGVSTNGDGGVGGAGGNAGMLAGPGGAGGAGGDGENLDTGGDGGAGGSAGLLFGSGGAGGAGGFGFLGGDGGAGGNAGLLLSSGGAGGFGGFGTAGGVGGAGGNAGWLGFGGAGGIGGIGGNANGGAGGNGGTGGQLWGSGGAGGEGGAALSVGDTGGAGGVGGSAGLIGTGGNGGNGGTGANAGSPGTGGAGGLLLGQNGLNGLP
;
A
#
# COMPACT_ATOMS: atom_id res chain seq x y z
N ALA A 1 -18.41 18.68 6.74
CA ALA A 1 -17.10 19.33 6.80
C ALA A 1 -16.80 19.73 8.25
N GLY A 2 -15.55 19.53 8.70
CA GLY A 2 -15.05 19.99 10.00
C GLY A 2 -14.86 21.50 10.01
N GLY A 3 -15.10 22.17 11.16
CA GLY A 3 -14.85 23.59 11.32
C GLY A 3 -13.35 23.88 11.42
N SER A 4 -12.88 25.00 10.80
CA SER A 4 -11.52 25.50 10.96
C SER A 4 -11.34 26.19 12.32
N GLY A 5 -10.18 25.99 12.97
CA GLY A 5 -9.81 26.61 14.25
C GLY A 5 -8.53 27.41 14.10
N ALA A 6 -8.47 28.62 14.67
CA ALA A 6 -7.31 29.50 14.57
C ALA A 6 -6.16 29.17 15.53
N ALA A 7 -6.44 28.56 16.70
CA ALA A 7 -5.45 28.28 17.76
C ALA A 7 -5.67 26.93 18.48
N GLY A 8 -6.63 26.12 18.05
CA GLY A 8 -6.88 24.78 18.58
C GLY A 8 -6.76 23.73 17.49
N SER A 9 -7.07 22.47 17.78
CA SER A 9 -7.16 21.44 16.76
C SER A 9 -8.36 21.69 15.83
N GLY A 10 -8.22 21.40 14.55
CA GLY A 10 -9.34 21.43 13.60
C GLY A 10 -10.41 20.41 14.01
N ALA A 11 -11.68 20.74 13.80
CA ALA A 11 -12.76 19.81 14.11
C ALA A 11 -12.73 18.60 13.14
N PRO A 12 -13.04 17.39 13.61
CA PRO A 12 -13.14 16.24 12.72
C PRO A 12 -14.29 16.39 11.72
N GLY A 13 -14.15 15.80 10.56
CA GLY A 13 -15.21 15.66 9.58
C GLY A 13 -16.33 14.75 10.09
N GLY A 14 -17.57 15.06 9.74
CA GLY A 14 -18.70 14.20 10.06
C GLY A 14 -18.61 12.87 9.31
N ALA A 15 -19.02 11.78 9.93
CA ALA A 15 -19.15 10.49 9.27
C ALA A 15 -20.24 10.53 8.17
N GLY A 16 -20.00 9.77 7.09
CA GLY A 16 -20.99 9.54 6.04
C GLY A 16 -22.17 8.72 6.57
N GLY A 17 -23.38 9.02 6.11
CA GLY A 17 -24.56 8.25 6.48
C GLY A 17 -24.54 6.85 5.86
N ALA A 18 -24.94 5.84 6.63
CA ALA A 18 -25.15 4.50 6.10
C ALA A 18 -26.38 4.48 5.18
N ALA A 19 -26.30 3.70 4.10
CA ALA A 19 -27.47 3.41 3.28
C ALA A 19 -28.37 2.38 3.96
N GLY A 20 -29.64 2.33 3.55
CA GLY A 20 -30.60 1.33 4.05
C GLY A 20 -30.40 -0.05 3.41
N LEU A 21 -31.45 -0.57 2.75
CA LEU A 21 -31.38 -1.86 2.04
C LEU A 21 -30.57 -1.76 0.73
N TRP A 22 -30.70 -0.63 0.03
CA TRP A 22 -30.11 -0.31 -1.28
C TRP A 22 -29.39 1.03 -1.24
N GLY A 23 -28.36 1.18 -2.04
CA GLY A 23 -27.68 2.45 -2.27
C GLY A 23 -26.28 2.51 -1.67
N THR A 24 -25.50 3.45 -2.12
CA THR A 24 -24.13 3.68 -1.65
C THR A 24 -24.11 4.37 -0.30
N GLY A 25 -23.15 4.03 0.55
CA GLY A 25 -22.89 4.78 1.78
C GLY A 25 -22.49 6.23 1.46
N GLY A 26 -22.84 7.15 2.35
CA GLY A 26 -22.46 8.55 2.24
C GLY A 26 -20.95 8.72 2.43
N ALA A 27 -20.34 9.70 1.72
CA ALA A 27 -18.94 10.05 1.93
C ALA A 27 -18.74 10.73 3.29
N GLY A 28 -17.60 10.46 3.94
CA GLY A 28 -17.17 11.18 5.13
C GLY A 28 -16.86 12.65 4.82
N GLY A 29 -17.10 13.51 5.78
CA GLY A 29 -16.79 14.94 5.69
C GLY A 29 -15.29 15.19 5.86
N ALA A 30 -14.79 16.26 5.22
CA ALA A 30 -13.39 16.69 5.41
C ALA A 30 -13.16 17.18 6.84
N GLY A 31 -11.98 16.91 7.38
CA GLY A 31 -11.49 17.50 8.62
C GLY A 31 -11.23 18.99 8.47
N GLY A 32 -11.36 19.75 9.55
CA GLY A 32 -11.08 21.16 9.60
C GLY A 32 -9.59 21.45 9.65
N SER A 33 -9.16 22.51 8.95
CA SER A 33 -7.77 22.99 8.99
C SER A 33 -7.53 23.84 10.23
N SER A 34 -6.36 23.75 10.84
CA SER A 34 -6.00 24.56 12.03
C SER A 34 -4.51 24.67 12.20
N ALA A 35 -4.03 25.73 12.84
CA ALA A 35 -2.64 25.88 13.23
C ALA A 35 -2.20 24.92 14.34
N GLY A 36 -3.10 24.46 15.21
CA GLY A 36 -2.77 23.58 16.35
C GLY A 36 -2.87 22.08 16.05
N GLY A 37 -3.29 21.69 14.86
CA GLY A 37 -3.45 20.30 14.44
C GLY A 37 -4.66 20.16 13.50
N GLY A 38 -4.50 19.47 12.39
CA GLY A 38 -5.57 19.22 11.42
C GLY A 38 -6.63 18.29 12.01
N GLY A 39 -7.90 18.54 11.75
CA GLY A 39 -8.99 17.65 12.09
C GLY A 39 -8.95 16.38 11.24
N ALA A 40 -9.29 15.23 11.82
CA ALA A 40 -9.40 13.98 11.08
C ALA A 40 -10.57 14.04 10.07
N GLY A 41 -10.39 13.41 8.91
CA GLY A 41 -11.49 13.17 7.97
C GLY A 41 -12.53 12.24 8.57
N GLY A 42 -13.80 12.45 8.26
CA GLY A 42 -14.89 11.59 8.69
C GLY A 42 -14.86 10.24 7.97
N ALA A 43 -15.28 9.16 8.64
CA ALA A 43 -15.40 7.84 8.01
C ALA A 43 -16.50 7.84 6.95
N GLY A 44 -16.33 7.06 5.87
CA GLY A 44 -17.37 6.77 4.92
C GLY A 44 -18.49 5.92 5.54
N GLY A 45 -19.73 6.12 5.14
CA GLY A 45 -20.88 5.36 5.56
C GLY A 45 -20.91 3.96 4.94
N ALA A 46 -21.56 3.00 5.61
CA ALA A 46 -21.77 1.67 5.06
C ALA A 46 -22.70 1.71 3.86
N GLY A 47 -22.42 0.87 2.86
CA GLY A 47 -23.31 0.60 1.74
C GLY A 47 -24.60 -0.07 2.18
N GLY A 48 -25.63 -0.06 1.29
CA GLY A 48 -26.90 -0.71 1.53
C GLY A 48 -26.75 -2.20 1.82
N TRP A 49 -27.48 -2.71 2.81
CA TRP A 49 -27.31 -4.05 3.32
C TRP A 49 -27.33 -5.15 2.23
N LEU A 50 -28.21 -5.05 1.22
CA LEU A 50 -28.29 -6.00 0.11
C LEU A 50 -27.39 -5.58 -1.06
N LEU A 51 -27.49 -4.34 -1.51
CA LEU A 51 -26.71 -3.82 -2.64
C LEU A 51 -26.27 -2.39 -2.38
N GLY A 52 -24.98 -2.14 -2.41
CA GLY A 52 -24.41 -0.80 -2.33
C GLY A 52 -22.98 -0.79 -1.87
N ASP A 53 -22.21 0.08 -2.47
CA ASP A 53 -20.82 0.28 -2.11
C ASP A 53 -20.69 1.09 -0.82
N GLY A 54 -19.63 0.85 -0.07
CA GLY A 54 -19.25 1.71 1.05
C GLY A 54 -18.89 3.11 0.57
N GLY A 55 -19.22 4.12 1.36
CA GLY A 55 -18.86 5.51 1.11
C GLY A 55 -17.37 5.76 1.27
N ALA A 56 -16.80 6.72 0.53
CA ALA A 56 -15.42 7.13 0.71
C ALA A 56 -15.20 7.84 2.05
N GLY A 57 -14.02 7.66 2.65
CA GLY A 57 -13.56 8.45 3.79
C GLY A 57 -13.29 9.91 3.41
N GLY A 58 -13.45 10.82 4.36
CA GLY A 58 -13.14 12.24 4.21
C GLY A 58 -11.63 12.51 4.29
N ILE A 59 -11.18 13.59 3.65
CA ILE A 59 -9.78 14.03 3.74
C ILE A 59 -9.48 14.63 5.11
N GLY A 60 -8.25 14.48 5.60
CA GLY A 60 -7.74 15.14 6.80
C GLY A 60 -7.54 16.64 6.59
N GLY A 61 -7.69 17.43 7.66
CA GLY A 61 -7.46 18.87 7.63
C GLY A 61 -5.97 19.23 7.58
N ALA A 62 -5.62 20.33 6.93
CA ALA A 62 -4.26 20.85 6.92
C ALA A 62 -3.85 21.51 8.24
N SER A 63 -2.55 21.48 8.61
CA SER A 63 -2.04 22.08 9.83
C SER A 63 -0.58 22.46 9.72
N THR A 64 -0.12 23.38 10.61
CA THR A 64 1.30 23.75 10.78
C THR A 64 2.01 22.86 11.81
N VAL A 65 1.29 21.95 12.50
CA VAL A 65 1.88 21.04 13.51
C VAL A 65 1.79 19.59 13.06
N LEU A 66 0.58 19.13 12.73
CA LEU A 66 0.33 17.77 12.23
C LEU A 66 -0.92 17.79 11.39
N GLY A 67 -0.82 17.38 10.13
CA GLY A 67 -1.96 17.19 9.25
C GLY A 67 -2.95 16.18 9.83
N GLY A 68 -4.24 16.40 9.66
CA GLY A 68 -5.27 15.47 10.12
C GLY A 68 -5.22 14.14 9.37
N THR A 69 -5.56 13.05 10.02
CA THR A 69 -5.64 11.74 9.35
C THR A 69 -6.82 11.69 8.37
N GLY A 70 -6.68 10.98 7.26
CA GLY A 70 -7.80 10.65 6.38
C GLY A 70 -8.81 9.73 7.06
N GLY A 71 -10.10 9.89 6.74
CA GLY A 71 -11.16 9.01 7.22
C GLY A 71 -11.10 7.63 6.56
N GLY A 72 -11.49 6.58 7.27
CA GLY A 72 -11.61 5.24 6.69
C GLY A 72 -12.77 5.16 5.69
N GLY A 73 -12.64 4.30 4.66
CA GLY A 73 -13.73 3.96 3.76
C GLY A 73 -14.80 3.12 4.45
N GLY A 74 -16.04 3.27 4.03
CA GLY A 74 -17.18 2.48 4.52
C GLY A 74 -17.16 1.05 4.00
N VAL A 75 -17.80 0.15 4.73
CA VAL A 75 -17.96 -1.25 4.31
C VAL A 75 -19.00 -1.37 3.19
N GLY A 76 -18.76 -2.28 2.22
CA GLY A 76 -19.76 -2.61 1.21
C GLY A 76 -20.92 -3.45 1.78
N GLY A 77 -22.08 -3.37 1.17
CA GLY A 77 -23.21 -4.28 1.43
C GLY A 77 -22.92 -5.69 0.86
N LEU A 78 -23.90 -6.60 0.93
CA LEU A 78 -23.73 -7.99 0.50
C LEU A 78 -23.08 -8.11 -0.90
N TRP A 79 -23.48 -7.26 -1.84
CA TRP A 79 -23.02 -7.18 -3.22
C TRP A 79 -22.29 -5.86 -3.54
N GLY A 80 -21.66 -5.20 -2.58
CA GLY A 80 -21.01 -3.90 -2.75
C GLY A 80 -19.51 -3.92 -2.51
N ALA A 81 -18.77 -3.03 -3.17
CA ALA A 81 -17.36 -2.79 -2.89
C ALA A 81 -17.16 -2.04 -1.55
N GLY A 82 -16.01 -2.18 -0.96
CA GLY A 82 -15.58 -1.27 0.12
C GLY A 82 -15.30 0.13 -0.40
N GLY A 83 -15.60 1.15 0.40
CA GLY A 83 -15.28 2.54 0.09
C GLY A 83 -13.79 2.83 0.17
N ALA A 84 -13.29 3.79 -0.62
CA ALA A 84 -11.91 4.25 -0.52
C ALA A 84 -11.64 4.98 0.80
N GLY A 85 -10.44 4.86 1.34
CA GLY A 85 -9.95 5.72 2.44
C GLY A 85 -9.69 7.14 1.95
N GLY A 86 -9.88 8.10 2.85
CA GLY A 86 -9.59 9.52 2.58
C GLY A 86 -8.10 9.83 2.65
N ALA A 87 -7.65 10.83 1.91
CA ALA A 87 -6.26 11.29 2.00
C ALA A 87 -5.96 11.93 3.36
N GLY A 88 -4.74 11.81 3.82
CA GLY A 88 -4.21 12.58 4.95
C GLY A 88 -4.13 14.07 4.65
N GLY A 89 -4.24 14.89 5.66
CA GLY A 89 -4.10 16.34 5.56
C GLY A 89 -2.65 16.77 5.40
N THR A 90 -2.44 17.90 4.72
CA THR A 90 -1.09 18.46 4.52
C THR A 90 -0.53 19.03 5.80
N GLY A 91 0.78 18.77 6.04
CA GLY A 91 1.59 19.50 7.00
C GLY A 91 2.11 20.81 6.36
N LEU A 92 1.71 21.93 6.92
CA LEU A 92 2.25 23.23 6.50
C LEU A 92 3.49 23.54 7.34
N VAL A 93 4.25 24.52 7.00
CA VAL A 93 5.50 25.00 7.59
C VAL A 93 5.86 24.37 8.96
N GLY A 94 6.59 23.27 8.97
CA GLY A 94 7.09 22.61 10.18
C GLY A 94 6.17 21.54 10.79
N GLY A 95 5.10 21.17 10.09
CA GLY A 95 4.19 20.11 10.54
C GLY A 95 4.24 18.88 9.67
N ASP A 96 4.08 17.71 10.26
CA ASP A 96 4.06 16.44 9.55
C ASP A 96 2.77 16.28 8.75
N GLY A 97 2.83 15.52 7.67
CA GLY A 97 1.65 15.11 6.90
C GLY A 97 0.81 14.10 7.68
N GLY A 98 -0.51 14.22 7.59
CA GLY A 98 -1.44 13.26 8.19
C GLY A 98 -1.43 11.91 7.48
N ALA A 99 -1.66 10.81 8.20
CA ALA A 99 -1.79 9.49 7.59
C ALA A 99 -3.06 9.38 6.71
N GLY A 100 -2.97 8.61 5.64
CA GLY A 100 -4.10 8.24 4.80
C GLY A 100 -5.05 7.30 5.53
N GLY A 101 -6.36 7.41 5.27
CA GLY A 101 -7.37 6.52 5.80
C GLY A 101 -7.35 5.13 5.17
N ALA A 102 -7.66 4.09 5.92
CA ALA A 102 -7.77 2.74 5.39
C ALA A 102 -8.98 2.59 4.44
N GLY A 103 -8.86 1.75 3.43
CA GLY A 103 -9.97 1.34 2.58
C GLY A 103 -10.97 0.46 3.35
N GLY A 104 -12.24 0.58 3.00
CA GLY A 104 -13.31 -0.24 3.55
C GLY A 104 -13.31 -1.67 3.01
N THR A 105 -13.88 -2.59 3.77
CA THR A 105 -13.99 -3.99 3.33
C THR A 105 -15.13 -4.16 2.32
N GLY A 106 -14.90 -5.05 1.34
CA GLY A 106 -15.94 -5.46 0.39
C GLY A 106 -17.02 -6.33 1.06
N GLY A 107 -18.17 -6.39 0.42
CA GLY A 107 -19.29 -7.20 0.88
C GLY A 107 -19.07 -8.70 0.67
N LEU A 108 -19.86 -9.54 1.36
CA LEU A 108 -19.71 -10.99 1.40
C LEU A 108 -19.66 -11.65 0.01
N LEU A 109 -20.50 -11.22 -0.93
CA LEU A 109 -20.63 -11.74 -2.28
C LEU A 109 -20.11 -10.78 -3.35
N ALA A 110 -19.52 -9.65 -2.94
CA ALA A 110 -19.06 -8.58 -3.83
C ALA A 110 -18.14 -9.09 -4.94
N GLY A 111 -17.26 -10.02 -4.63
CA GLY A 111 -16.31 -10.58 -5.58
C GLY A 111 -16.93 -11.38 -6.73
N LEU A 112 -18.15 -11.89 -6.58
CA LEU A 112 -18.86 -12.57 -7.67
C LEU A 112 -19.27 -11.62 -8.80
N ILE A 113 -19.34 -10.33 -8.51
CA ILE A 113 -19.62 -9.27 -9.50
C ILE A 113 -18.37 -8.41 -9.78
N GLY A 114 -17.20 -8.85 -9.31
CA GLY A 114 -15.93 -8.16 -9.55
C GLY A 114 -15.65 -7.01 -8.58
N ALA A 115 -16.48 -6.80 -7.56
CA ALA A 115 -16.26 -5.80 -6.53
C ALA A 115 -15.32 -6.33 -5.45
N GLY A 116 -14.54 -5.46 -4.81
CA GLY A 116 -13.51 -5.83 -3.86
C GLY A 116 -13.41 -4.90 -2.65
N GLY A 117 -12.29 -4.95 -1.97
CA GLY A 117 -11.94 -3.98 -0.93
C GLY A 117 -11.66 -2.59 -1.51
N GLY A 118 -11.96 -1.55 -0.75
CA GLY A 118 -11.66 -0.16 -1.12
C GLY A 118 -10.15 0.13 -1.09
N HIS A 119 -9.68 1.06 -1.89
CA HIS A 119 -8.29 1.51 -1.84
C HIS A 119 -8.00 2.29 -0.55
N GLY A 120 -6.77 2.21 -0.06
CA GLY A 120 -6.28 3.10 1.00
C GLY A 120 -6.11 4.53 0.49
N GLY A 121 -6.30 5.51 1.38
CA GLY A 121 -6.04 6.92 1.08
C GLY A 121 -4.54 7.23 1.05
N THR A 122 -4.12 8.22 0.28
CA THR A 122 -2.74 8.69 0.27
C THR A 122 -2.36 9.37 1.59
N GLY A 123 -1.11 9.27 1.99
CA GLY A 123 -0.55 10.12 3.05
C GLY A 123 -0.54 11.59 2.67
N GLY A 124 -0.62 12.47 3.66
CA GLY A 124 -0.50 13.91 3.46
C GLY A 124 0.95 14.31 3.20
N VAL A 125 1.16 15.29 2.32
CA VAL A 125 2.48 15.87 2.09
C VAL A 125 2.85 16.85 3.20
N SER A 126 4.16 17.06 3.42
CA SER A 126 4.68 18.08 4.33
C SER A 126 5.69 18.99 3.62
N THR A 127 5.75 20.28 4.04
CA THR A 127 6.71 21.25 3.52
C THR A 127 7.95 21.39 4.39
N ASN A 128 7.92 21.03 5.66
CA ASN A 128 9.04 21.05 6.61
C ASN A 128 8.79 20.06 7.75
N GLY A 129 8.32 18.86 7.44
CA GLY A 129 8.09 17.76 8.37
C GLY A 129 7.95 16.47 7.58
N ASP A 130 7.75 15.37 8.26
CA ASP A 130 7.66 14.06 7.62
C ASP A 130 6.37 13.93 6.80
N GLY A 131 6.47 13.25 5.67
CA GLY A 131 5.31 12.84 4.88
C GLY A 131 4.43 11.86 5.65
N GLY A 132 3.12 11.95 5.50
CA GLY A 132 2.18 11.04 6.14
C GLY A 132 2.21 9.63 5.51
N VAL A 133 2.00 8.60 6.31
CA VAL A 133 1.91 7.21 5.82
C VAL A 133 0.66 7.01 4.97
N GLY A 134 0.76 6.23 3.89
CA GLY A 134 -0.38 5.81 3.09
C GLY A 134 -1.31 4.86 3.85
N GLY A 135 -2.62 4.99 3.63
CA GLY A 135 -3.62 4.11 4.25
C GLY A 135 -3.57 2.69 3.68
N ALA A 136 -3.84 1.69 4.49
CA ALA A 136 -3.95 0.31 4.01
C ALA A 136 -5.16 0.14 3.06
N GLY A 137 -5.03 -0.70 2.05
CA GLY A 137 -6.14 -1.16 1.24
C GLY A 137 -7.12 -2.02 2.06
N GLY A 138 -8.40 -1.90 1.77
CA GLY A 138 -9.43 -2.72 2.40
C GLY A 138 -9.37 -4.17 1.90
N ASN A 139 -9.74 -5.11 2.77
CA ASN A 139 -9.87 -6.50 2.36
C ASN A 139 -11.09 -6.68 1.45
N ALA A 140 -11.02 -7.67 0.58
CA ALA A 140 -12.20 -8.10 -0.15
C ALA A 140 -13.27 -8.68 0.79
N GLY A 141 -14.43 -8.94 0.25
CA GLY A 141 -15.49 -9.68 0.93
C GLY A 141 -15.06 -11.11 1.28
N MET A 142 -15.78 -11.76 2.20
CA MET A 142 -15.36 -13.05 2.75
C MET A 142 -15.22 -14.15 1.69
N LEU A 143 -16.11 -14.23 0.70
CA LEU A 143 -16.11 -15.35 -0.25
C LEU A 143 -15.13 -15.15 -1.40
N ALA A 144 -15.19 -13.99 -2.04
CA ALA A 144 -14.40 -13.70 -3.24
C ALA A 144 -14.18 -12.19 -3.39
N GLY A 145 -13.24 -11.83 -4.28
CA GLY A 145 -12.98 -10.45 -4.68
C GLY A 145 -11.53 -10.03 -4.48
N PRO A 146 -11.08 -9.03 -5.23
CA PRO A 146 -9.75 -8.50 -5.05
C PRO A 146 -9.66 -7.65 -3.78
N GLY A 147 -8.51 -7.69 -3.11
CA GLY A 147 -8.15 -6.71 -2.08
C GLY A 147 -7.93 -5.33 -2.68
N GLY A 148 -8.20 -4.27 -1.93
CA GLY A 148 -7.92 -2.90 -2.32
C GLY A 148 -6.42 -2.60 -2.31
N ALA A 149 -5.96 -1.72 -3.19
CA ALA A 149 -4.57 -1.27 -3.14
C ALA A 149 -4.31 -0.39 -1.90
N GLY A 150 -3.10 -0.44 -1.37
CA GLY A 150 -2.63 0.52 -0.37
C GLY A 150 -2.45 1.92 -0.97
N GLY A 151 -2.61 2.94 -0.15
CA GLY A 151 -2.35 4.33 -0.53
C GLY A 151 -0.85 4.63 -0.58
N ALA A 152 -0.44 5.55 -1.45
CA ALA A 152 0.93 6.03 -1.44
C ALA A 152 1.23 6.83 -0.16
N GLY A 153 2.46 6.79 0.31
CA GLY A 153 2.99 7.71 1.32
C GLY A 153 3.02 9.14 0.79
N GLY A 154 2.92 10.09 1.69
CA GLY A 154 3.09 11.50 1.36
C GLY A 154 4.55 11.91 1.27
N ASP A 155 4.83 12.97 0.51
CA ASP A 155 6.19 13.49 0.39
C ASP A 155 6.53 14.36 1.61
N GLY A 156 7.79 14.24 2.07
CA GLY A 156 8.41 15.16 3.01
C GLY A 156 9.42 16.04 2.28
N GLU A 157 9.37 17.34 2.48
CA GLU A 157 10.29 18.28 1.87
C GLU A 157 11.40 18.66 2.85
N ASN A 158 12.49 19.27 2.34
CA ASN A 158 13.61 19.93 3.05
C ASN A 158 14.52 19.04 3.89
N LEU A 159 14.58 18.04 4.34
CA LEU A 159 15.43 17.15 5.16
C LEU A 159 14.61 16.15 5.96
N ASP A 160 13.32 16.06 5.65
CA ASP A 160 12.37 15.21 6.36
C ASP A 160 12.08 13.93 5.58
N THR A 161 11.52 12.95 6.26
CA THR A 161 11.30 11.61 5.69
C THR A 161 10.04 11.57 4.83
N GLY A 162 10.08 10.92 3.68
CA GLY A 162 8.88 10.54 2.95
C GLY A 162 8.06 9.51 3.74
N GLY A 163 6.74 9.60 3.69
CA GLY A 163 5.85 8.64 4.35
C GLY A 163 5.90 7.26 3.69
N ASP A 164 5.71 6.21 4.46
CA ASP A 164 5.65 4.85 3.92
C ASP A 164 4.35 4.61 3.12
N GLY A 165 4.41 3.76 2.11
CA GLY A 165 3.24 3.28 1.39
C GLY A 165 2.39 2.34 2.24
N GLY A 166 1.07 2.44 2.11
CA GLY A 166 0.13 1.55 2.78
C GLY A 166 0.17 0.11 2.22
N ALA A 167 -0.07 -0.88 3.06
CA ALA A 167 -0.18 -2.26 2.60
C ALA A 167 -1.43 -2.47 1.73
N GLY A 168 -1.35 -3.37 0.75
CA GLY A 168 -2.52 -3.84 -0.01
C GLY A 168 -3.42 -4.74 0.84
N GLY A 169 -4.73 -4.67 0.60
CA GLY A 169 -5.72 -5.52 1.26
C GLY A 169 -5.66 -6.97 0.78
N SER A 170 -6.06 -7.89 1.64
CA SER A 170 -6.17 -9.30 1.26
C SER A 170 -7.39 -9.57 0.38
N ALA A 171 -7.26 -10.55 -0.49
CA ALA A 171 -8.39 -11.06 -1.29
C ALA A 171 -9.44 -11.79 -0.44
N GLY A 172 -10.57 -12.10 -1.05
CA GLY A 172 -11.57 -12.99 -0.46
C GLY A 172 -11.04 -14.42 -0.28
N LEU A 173 -11.71 -15.19 0.58
CA LEU A 173 -11.23 -16.51 1.01
C LEU A 173 -10.97 -17.46 -0.16
N LEU A 174 -11.88 -17.56 -1.11
CA LEU A 174 -11.78 -18.54 -2.20
C LEU A 174 -11.06 -17.98 -3.41
N PHE A 175 -11.50 -16.84 -3.92
CA PHE A 175 -11.02 -16.26 -5.18
C PHE A 175 -10.71 -14.78 -5.02
N GLY A 176 -9.69 -14.32 -5.68
CA GLY A 176 -9.35 -12.92 -5.83
C GLY A 176 -7.87 -12.65 -5.62
N SER A 177 -7.36 -11.66 -6.33
CA SER A 177 -5.97 -11.22 -6.15
C SER A 177 -5.83 -10.35 -4.91
N GLY A 178 -4.69 -10.44 -4.24
CA GLY A 178 -4.32 -9.45 -3.24
C GLY A 178 -4.17 -8.06 -3.86
N GLY A 179 -4.46 -7.02 -3.08
CA GLY A 179 -4.23 -5.63 -3.49
C GLY A 179 -2.74 -5.30 -3.57
N ALA A 180 -2.35 -4.40 -4.46
CA ALA A 180 -0.98 -3.93 -4.50
C ALA A 180 -0.65 -3.06 -3.26
N GLY A 181 0.58 -3.07 -2.81
CA GLY A 181 1.09 -2.11 -1.83
C GLY A 181 1.25 -0.71 -2.44
N GLY A 182 1.10 0.33 -1.62
CA GLY A 182 1.33 1.72 -2.02
C GLY A 182 2.81 2.04 -2.15
N ALA A 183 3.15 3.01 -2.98
CA ALA A 183 4.52 3.50 -3.07
C ALA A 183 4.89 4.33 -1.83
N GLY A 184 6.16 4.32 -1.44
CA GLY A 184 6.71 5.26 -0.46
C GLY A 184 6.83 6.67 -1.03
N GLY A 185 6.71 7.68 -0.17
CA GLY A 185 6.83 9.10 -0.52
C GLY A 185 8.29 9.53 -0.72
N PHE A 186 8.46 10.66 -1.39
CA PHE A 186 9.76 11.31 -1.54
C PHE A 186 10.14 12.06 -0.26
N GLY A 187 11.45 12.16 0.03
CA GLY A 187 11.93 12.91 1.19
C GLY A 187 13.45 12.94 1.25
N PHE A 188 13.99 13.49 2.33
CA PHE A 188 15.42 13.33 2.64
C PHE A 188 15.77 11.84 2.80
N LEU A 189 14.94 11.13 3.57
CA LEU A 189 14.91 9.67 3.50
C LEU A 189 13.65 9.28 2.73
N GLY A 190 13.80 8.47 1.68
CA GLY A 190 12.64 7.95 0.95
C GLY A 190 11.80 7.02 1.82
N GLY A 191 10.48 7.16 1.80
CA GLY A 191 9.57 6.25 2.50
C GLY A 191 9.61 4.83 1.92
N ASP A 192 9.33 3.82 2.71
CA ASP A 192 9.28 2.43 2.26
C ASP A 192 8.01 2.13 1.46
N GLY A 193 8.10 1.26 0.48
CA GLY A 193 6.93 0.74 -0.24
C GLY A 193 6.10 -0.21 0.61
N GLY A 194 4.77 -0.11 0.52
CA GLY A 194 3.84 -0.98 1.23
C GLY A 194 3.88 -2.43 0.71
N ALA A 195 3.63 -3.41 1.56
CA ALA A 195 3.53 -4.80 1.15
C ALA A 195 2.27 -5.06 0.30
N GLY A 196 2.36 -5.98 -0.66
CA GLY A 196 1.20 -6.50 -1.39
C GLY A 196 0.33 -7.40 -0.51
N GLY A 197 -0.98 -7.38 -0.73
CA GLY A 197 -1.94 -8.22 -0.03
C GLY A 197 -1.88 -9.69 -0.47
N ASN A 198 -2.32 -10.60 0.38
CA ASN A 198 -2.37 -12.02 0.07
C ASN A 198 -3.56 -12.36 -0.83
N ALA A 199 -3.39 -13.37 -1.67
CA ALA A 199 -4.42 -13.94 -2.53
C ALA A 199 -5.44 -14.78 -1.75
N GLY A 200 -6.57 -15.09 -2.38
CA GLY A 200 -7.50 -16.14 -1.92
C GLY A 200 -6.93 -17.54 -2.12
N LEU A 201 -7.62 -18.56 -1.58
CA LEU A 201 -7.11 -19.94 -1.59
C LEU A 201 -7.02 -20.56 -2.98
N LEU A 202 -7.93 -20.22 -3.90
CA LEU A 202 -8.04 -20.85 -5.22
C LEU A 202 -7.78 -19.84 -6.34
N LEU A 203 -6.98 -20.24 -7.33
CA LEU A 203 -6.76 -19.57 -8.63
C LEU A 203 -6.51 -18.05 -8.53
N SER A 204 -5.61 -17.64 -7.65
CA SER A 204 -5.42 -16.22 -7.35
C SER A 204 -3.95 -15.87 -7.20
N SER A 205 -3.59 -14.61 -7.48
CA SER A 205 -2.23 -14.12 -7.29
C SER A 205 -2.13 -13.16 -6.10
N GLY A 206 -1.01 -13.21 -5.41
CA GLY A 206 -0.65 -12.19 -4.43
C GLY A 206 -0.51 -10.81 -5.09
N GLY A 207 -0.78 -9.74 -4.34
CA GLY A 207 -0.56 -8.37 -4.78
C GLY A 207 0.93 -8.03 -4.90
N ALA A 208 1.29 -7.15 -5.81
CA ALA A 208 2.66 -6.65 -5.89
C ALA A 208 2.99 -5.75 -4.69
N GLY A 209 4.23 -5.74 -4.25
CA GLY A 209 4.76 -4.75 -3.30
C GLY A 209 4.88 -3.37 -3.95
N GLY A 210 4.77 -2.32 -3.15
CA GLY A 210 4.95 -0.93 -3.57
C GLY A 210 6.41 -0.56 -3.78
N PHE A 211 6.66 0.47 -4.56
CA PHE A 211 8.01 1.01 -4.78
C PHE A 211 8.49 1.78 -3.54
N GLY A 212 9.78 1.70 -3.25
CA GLY A 212 10.41 2.60 -2.27
C GLY A 212 10.54 4.03 -2.81
N GLY A 213 10.42 5.01 -1.93
CA GLY A 213 10.51 6.42 -2.26
C GLY A 213 11.94 6.86 -2.60
N PHE A 214 12.05 7.93 -3.37
CA PHE A 214 13.31 8.60 -3.65
C PHE A 214 13.73 9.49 -2.48
N GLY A 215 15.04 9.53 -2.16
CA GLY A 215 15.56 10.36 -1.10
C GLY A 215 17.07 10.53 -1.19
N THR A 216 17.67 11.18 -0.20
CA THR A 216 19.14 11.11 0.01
C THR A 216 19.53 9.66 0.15
N ALA A 217 18.83 8.89 0.99
CA ALA A 217 18.82 7.43 0.97
C ALA A 217 17.47 6.96 0.42
N GLY A 218 17.49 5.99 -0.50
CA GLY A 218 16.26 5.42 -1.08
C GLY A 218 15.52 4.53 -0.11
N GLY A 219 14.18 4.60 -0.12
CA GLY A 219 13.30 3.72 0.66
C GLY A 219 13.31 2.27 0.14
N VAL A 220 12.99 1.32 0.98
CA VAL A 220 12.92 -0.11 0.62
C VAL A 220 11.66 -0.41 -0.19
N GLY A 221 11.73 -1.26 -1.21
CA GLY A 221 10.56 -1.77 -1.92
C GLY A 221 9.74 -2.73 -1.05
N GLY A 222 8.40 -2.66 -1.13
CA GLY A 222 7.50 -3.52 -0.38
C GLY A 222 7.57 -4.98 -0.82
N ALA A 223 7.32 -5.92 0.08
CA ALA A 223 7.24 -7.33 -0.27
C ALA A 223 5.98 -7.65 -1.10
N GLY A 224 6.07 -8.61 -2.01
CA GLY A 224 4.91 -9.17 -2.71
C GLY A 224 4.06 -10.05 -1.80
N GLY A 225 2.75 -10.06 -2.05
CA GLY A 225 1.80 -10.91 -1.33
C GLY A 225 1.88 -12.38 -1.74
N ASN A 226 1.47 -13.26 -0.85
CA ASN A 226 1.51 -14.71 -1.07
C ASN A 226 0.27 -15.20 -1.83
N ALA A 227 0.44 -16.25 -2.64
CA ALA A 227 -0.68 -17.01 -3.19
C ALA A 227 -1.27 -17.98 -2.15
N GLY A 228 -2.48 -18.48 -2.44
CA GLY A 228 -3.11 -19.55 -1.66
C GLY A 228 -2.64 -20.96 -2.08
N TRP A 229 -3.57 -21.82 -2.48
CA TRP A 229 -3.24 -23.18 -2.94
C TRP A 229 -2.81 -23.22 -4.40
N LEU A 230 -3.53 -22.46 -5.25
CA LEU A 230 -3.29 -22.38 -6.68
C LEU A 230 -3.11 -20.91 -7.06
N GLY A 231 -1.97 -20.57 -7.66
CA GLY A 231 -1.75 -19.19 -8.11
C GLY A 231 -0.31 -18.73 -7.92
N PHE A 232 -0.10 -17.47 -8.25
CA PHE A 232 1.24 -16.89 -8.32
C PHE A 232 1.50 -15.97 -7.15
N GLY A 233 2.72 -16.01 -6.57
CA GLY A 233 3.17 -15.00 -5.63
C GLY A 233 3.28 -13.63 -6.28
N GLY A 234 2.98 -12.57 -5.54
CA GLY A 234 3.14 -11.18 -5.99
C GLY A 234 4.62 -10.82 -6.14
N ALA A 235 4.95 -9.97 -7.09
CA ALA A 235 6.31 -9.44 -7.21
C ALA A 235 6.64 -8.49 -6.03
N GLY A 236 7.89 -8.47 -5.60
CA GLY A 236 8.41 -7.45 -4.70
C GLY A 236 8.54 -6.09 -5.40
N GLY A 237 8.39 -5.01 -4.66
CA GLY A 237 8.56 -3.64 -5.14
C GLY A 237 10.04 -3.30 -5.36
N ILE A 238 10.30 -2.39 -6.29
CA ILE A 238 11.64 -1.87 -6.54
C ILE A 238 12.04 -0.93 -5.39
N GLY A 239 13.30 -0.97 -4.97
CA GLY A 239 13.86 -0.04 -4.00
C GLY A 239 14.01 1.37 -4.56
N GLY A 240 13.87 2.37 -3.70
CA GLY A 240 13.99 3.78 -4.05
C GLY A 240 15.41 4.19 -4.41
N ILE A 241 15.53 5.24 -5.20
CA ILE A 241 16.82 5.80 -5.60
C ILE A 241 17.41 6.65 -4.46
N GLY A 242 18.69 6.44 -4.14
CA GLY A 242 19.48 7.27 -3.24
C GLY A 242 20.22 8.39 -3.99
N GLY A 243 19.94 9.65 -3.63
CA GLY A 243 20.58 10.81 -4.26
C GLY A 243 22.00 11.10 -3.76
N ASN A 244 22.24 10.99 -2.46
CA ASN A 244 23.51 11.25 -1.78
C ASN A 244 23.88 10.21 -0.71
N ALA A 245 23.23 9.03 -0.78
CA ALA A 245 23.53 7.85 0.01
C ALA A 245 23.08 6.61 -0.75
N ASN A 246 23.04 5.46 -0.09
CA ASN A 246 22.73 4.19 -0.75
C ASN A 246 21.31 4.16 -1.34
N GLY A 247 21.16 3.40 -2.41
CA GLY A 247 19.86 3.04 -2.96
C GLY A 247 19.10 2.11 -2.00
N GLY A 248 17.76 2.17 -2.01
CA GLY A 248 16.90 1.29 -1.22
C GLY A 248 16.92 -0.16 -1.72
N ALA A 249 16.78 -1.12 -0.83
CA ALA A 249 16.68 -2.53 -1.23
C ALA A 249 15.36 -2.81 -1.95
N GLY A 250 15.38 -3.75 -2.90
CA GLY A 250 14.15 -4.29 -3.48
C GLY A 250 13.41 -5.21 -2.51
N GLY A 251 12.08 -5.21 -2.61
CA GLY A 251 11.22 -6.09 -1.81
C GLY A 251 11.30 -7.55 -2.23
N ASN A 252 11.05 -8.47 -1.31
CA ASN A 252 10.99 -9.89 -1.64
C ASN A 252 9.73 -10.24 -2.42
N GLY A 253 9.84 -11.21 -3.34
CA GLY A 253 8.67 -11.80 -3.98
C GLY A 253 7.86 -12.68 -3.03
N GLY A 254 6.55 -12.71 -3.22
CA GLY A 254 5.63 -13.57 -2.45
C GLY A 254 5.74 -15.04 -2.85
N THR A 255 5.33 -15.93 -1.96
CA THR A 255 5.31 -17.39 -2.25
C THR A 255 4.22 -17.72 -3.26
N GLY A 256 4.55 -18.66 -4.16
CA GLY A 256 3.58 -19.30 -5.05
C GLY A 256 2.61 -20.22 -4.33
N GLY A 257 1.62 -20.72 -5.07
CA GLY A 257 0.59 -21.61 -4.53
C GLY A 257 1.17 -22.89 -3.94
N GLN A 258 0.57 -23.38 -2.85
CA GLN A 258 1.03 -24.58 -2.15
C GLN A 258 0.99 -25.82 -3.04
N LEU A 259 -0.02 -25.97 -3.90
CA LEU A 259 -0.14 -27.10 -4.83
C LEU A 259 0.41 -26.77 -6.21
N TRP A 260 0.07 -25.60 -6.74
CA TRP A 260 0.49 -25.19 -8.06
C TRP A 260 0.63 -23.68 -8.16
N GLY A 261 1.75 -23.22 -8.72
CA GLY A 261 2.01 -21.82 -9.03
C GLY A 261 3.44 -21.41 -8.76
N SER A 262 3.91 -20.40 -9.46
CA SER A 262 5.27 -19.89 -9.28
C SER A 262 5.35 -18.86 -8.16
N GLY A 263 6.52 -18.79 -7.53
CA GLY A 263 6.86 -17.67 -6.66
C GLY A 263 6.94 -16.35 -7.42
N GLY A 264 6.66 -15.24 -6.73
CA GLY A 264 6.82 -13.90 -7.26
C GLY A 264 8.30 -13.52 -7.42
N ALA A 265 8.63 -12.70 -8.41
CA ALA A 265 9.98 -12.16 -8.54
C ALA A 265 10.31 -11.22 -7.36
N GLY A 266 11.57 -11.20 -6.93
CA GLY A 266 12.10 -10.14 -6.05
C GLY A 266 12.21 -8.82 -6.82
N GLY A 267 12.01 -7.70 -6.11
CA GLY A 267 12.18 -6.35 -6.66
C GLY A 267 13.65 -6.01 -6.89
N GLU A 268 13.90 -5.15 -7.86
CA GLU A 268 15.25 -4.63 -8.09
C GLU A 268 15.66 -3.67 -6.95
N GLY A 269 16.95 -3.61 -6.64
CA GLY A 269 17.51 -2.60 -5.76
C GLY A 269 17.53 -1.22 -6.43
N GLY A 270 17.33 -0.17 -5.66
CA GLY A 270 17.38 1.22 -6.13
C GLY A 270 18.80 1.66 -6.49
N ALA A 271 18.92 2.57 -7.45
CA ALA A 271 20.20 3.15 -7.81
C ALA A 271 20.73 4.10 -6.71
N ALA A 272 22.06 4.20 -6.58
CA ALA A 272 22.74 5.26 -5.84
C ALA A 272 23.43 6.21 -6.85
N LEU A 273 23.17 7.52 -6.70
CA LEU A 273 23.63 8.52 -7.68
C LEU A 273 24.96 9.17 -7.31
N SER A 274 25.41 9.09 -6.06
CA SER A 274 26.63 9.73 -5.58
C SER A 274 27.86 8.86 -5.71
N VAL A 275 28.99 9.50 -5.75
CA VAL A 275 30.31 8.86 -5.80
C VAL A 275 30.62 8.22 -4.45
N GLY A 276 30.85 6.92 -4.47
CA GLY A 276 31.20 6.14 -3.27
C GLY A 276 30.02 5.37 -2.66
N ASP A 277 28.79 5.67 -3.05
CA ASP A 277 27.60 5.00 -2.53
C ASP A 277 27.29 3.68 -3.25
N THR A 278 26.52 2.83 -2.55
CA THR A 278 26.18 1.49 -3.00
C THR A 278 24.72 1.44 -3.47
N GLY A 279 24.50 0.83 -4.63
CA GLY A 279 23.15 0.51 -5.08
C GLY A 279 22.44 -0.40 -4.08
N GLY A 280 21.11 -0.33 -4.00
CA GLY A 280 20.30 -1.17 -3.12
C GLY A 280 20.45 -2.65 -3.45
N ALA A 281 20.32 -3.53 -2.47
CA ALA A 281 20.26 -4.98 -2.72
C ALA A 281 18.99 -5.36 -3.48
N GLY A 282 19.08 -6.31 -4.42
CA GLY A 282 17.91 -6.93 -5.02
C GLY A 282 17.15 -7.82 -4.02
N GLY A 283 15.83 -7.85 -4.12
CA GLY A 283 14.96 -8.68 -3.30
C GLY A 283 15.04 -10.18 -3.66
N VAL A 284 14.76 -11.04 -2.71
CA VAL A 284 14.74 -12.50 -2.91
C VAL A 284 13.48 -12.89 -3.69
N GLY A 285 13.61 -13.82 -4.65
CA GLY A 285 12.46 -14.42 -5.33
C GLY A 285 11.66 -15.35 -4.39
N GLY A 286 10.34 -15.35 -4.53
CA GLY A 286 9.45 -16.21 -3.75
C GLY A 286 9.59 -17.69 -4.14
N SER A 287 9.39 -18.59 -3.19
CA SER A 287 9.40 -20.04 -3.44
C SER A 287 8.08 -20.53 -4.02
N ALA A 288 8.11 -21.57 -4.84
CA ALA A 288 6.93 -22.36 -5.21
C ALA A 288 6.65 -23.42 -4.15
N GLY A 289 5.41 -23.95 -4.15
CA GLY A 289 5.01 -25.06 -3.27
C GLY A 289 5.37 -26.43 -3.83
N LEU A 290 4.35 -27.21 -4.27
CA LEU A 290 4.55 -28.58 -4.79
C LEU A 290 4.95 -28.58 -6.27
N ILE A 291 4.27 -27.80 -7.10
CA ILE A 291 4.49 -27.70 -8.55
C ILE A 291 4.59 -26.22 -8.94
N GLY A 292 5.69 -25.81 -9.55
CA GLY A 292 5.87 -24.46 -10.06
C GLY A 292 7.32 -24.01 -9.98
N THR A 293 7.63 -22.91 -10.64
CA THR A 293 8.98 -22.34 -10.64
C THR A 293 9.14 -21.39 -9.45
N GLY A 294 10.31 -21.34 -8.85
CA GLY A 294 10.69 -20.25 -7.94
C GLY A 294 10.73 -18.92 -8.70
N GLY A 295 10.40 -17.83 -8.01
CA GLY A 295 10.56 -16.48 -8.55
C GLY A 295 12.03 -16.11 -8.73
N ASN A 296 12.34 -15.32 -9.74
CA ASN A 296 13.69 -14.79 -9.90
C ASN A 296 14.03 -13.81 -8.79
N GLY A 297 15.28 -13.78 -8.36
CA GLY A 297 15.80 -12.70 -7.51
C GLY A 297 15.87 -11.38 -8.28
N GLY A 298 15.71 -10.26 -7.58
CA GLY A 298 15.86 -8.92 -8.15
C GLY A 298 17.33 -8.59 -8.44
N ASN A 299 17.57 -7.76 -9.44
CA ASN A 299 18.92 -7.24 -9.71
C ASN A 299 19.36 -6.31 -8.58
N GLY A 300 20.67 -6.25 -8.31
CA GLY A 300 21.24 -5.19 -7.48
C GLY A 300 21.08 -3.83 -8.14
N GLY A 301 20.92 -2.79 -7.36
CA GLY A 301 20.87 -1.41 -7.85
C GLY A 301 22.23 -0.93 -8.36
N THR A 302 22.22 -0.03 -9.32
CA THR A 302 23.44 0.60 -9.83
C THR A 302 23.97 1.64 -8.87
N GLY A 303 25.30 1.84 -8.83
CA GLY A 303 25.96 2.83 -7.99
C GLY A 303 27.47 2.81 -8.23
N ALA A 304 28.21 3.61 -7.48
CA ALA A 304 29.68 3.49 -7.47
C ALA A 304 30.10 2.08 -7.05
N ASN A 305 29.37 1.49 -6.12
CA ASN A 305 29.40 0.07 -5.82
C ASN A 305 28.03 -0.52 -6.21
N ALA A 306 28.01 -1.58 -6.99
CA ALA A 306 26.76 -2.25 -7.33
C ALA A 306 26.12 -2.88 -6.07
N GLY A 307 24.80 -2.85 -6.00
CA GLY A 307 24.05 -3.56 -4.98
C GLY A 307 24.19 -5.09 -5.13
N SER A 308 24.07 -5.83 -4.03
CA SER A 308 24.06 -7.29 -4.10
C SER A 308 22.80 -7.80 -4.82
N PRO A 309 22.94 -8.79 -5.73
CA PRO A 309 21.76 -9.37 -6.35
C PRO A 309 20.93 -10.20 -5.36
N GLY A 310 19.62 -10.22 -5.57
CA GLY A 310 18.72 -11.11 -4.86
C GLY A 310 18.87 -12.57 -5.30
N THR A 311 18.65 -13.51 -4.39
CA THR A 311 18.65 -14.93 -4.73
C THR A 311 17.31 -15.35 -5.33
N GLY A 312 17.35 -16.29 -6.30
CA GLY A 312 16.13 -16.91 -6.81
C GLY A 312 15.45 -17.79 -5.76
N GLY A 313 14.13 -17.83 -5.81
CA GLY A 313 13.33 -18.68 -4.94
C GLY A 313 13.42 -20.17 -5.31
N ALA A 314 13.10 -21.05 -4.35
CA ALA A 314 13.07 -22.48 -4.59
C ALA A 314 11.92 -22.87 -5.54
N GLY A 315 12.20 -23.78 -6.47
CA GLY A 315 11.19 -24.44 -7.30
C GLY A 315 10.34 -25.44 -6.49
N GLY A 316 9.26 -25.90 -7.11
CA GLY A 316 8.34 -26.87 -6.49
C GLY A 316 9.00 -28.21 -6.16
N LEU A 317 8.57 -28.78 -5.04
CA LEU A 317 9.15 -30.04 -4.50
C LEU A 317 8.96 -31.23 -5.44
N LEU A 318 7.86 -31.29 -6.19
CA LEU A 318 7.57 -32.38 -7.12
C LEU A 318 8.01 -32.05 -8.55
N LEU A 319 7.72 -30.82 -8.99
CA LEU A 319 8.04 -30.38 -10.34
C LEU A 319 8.23 -28.86 -10.36
N GLY A 320 9.40 -28.43 -10.81
CA GLY A 320 9.71 -27.02 -10.95
C GLY A 320 11.21 -26.75 -10.97
N GLN A 321 11.54 -25.54 -11.39
CA GLN A 321 12.92 -25.05 -11.39
C GLN A 321 13.06 -23.93 -10.35
N ASN A 322 14.24 -23.81 -9.78
CA ASN A 322 14.57 -22.64 -8.96
C ASN A 322 14.56 -21.38 -9.83
N GLY A 323 14.18 -20.27 -9.23
CA GLY A 323 14.35 -18.97 -9.86
C GLY A 323 15.83 -18.65 -10.08
N LEU A 324 16.09 -17.81 -11.07
CA LEU A 324 17.44 -17.31 -11.32
C LEU A 324 17.80 -16.25 -10.25
N ASN A 325 19.08 -16.21 -9.89
CA ASN A 325 19.57 -15.06 -9.10
C ASN A 325 19.55 -13.79 -9.96
N GLY A 326 19.40 -12.65 -9.31
CA GLY A 326 19.54 -11.36 -9.96
C GLY A 326 20.97 -11.12 -10.46
N LEU A 327 21.14 -10.06 -11.20
CA LEU A 327 22.46 -9.54 -11.64
C LEU A 327 22.93 -8.46 -10.64
N PRO A 328 24.25 -8.27 -10.48
CA PRO A 328 24.80 -7.18 -9.68
C PRO A 328 24.59 -5.81 -10.33
#